data_9e8062c3fc73df44090635a86cb960b9
#
_entry.id   9e8062c3fc73df44090635a86cb960b9
#
_cell.length_a   1.000
_cell.length_b   1.000
_cell.length_c   1.000
_cell.angle_alpha   90.00
_cell.angle_beta   90.00
_cell.angle_gamma   90.00
#
_symmetry.space_group_name_H-M   'P 1'
#
loop_
_entity.id
_entity.type
_entity.pdbx_description
1 polymer ?
#
loop_
_entity_poly.entity_id
_entity_poly.type
_entity_poly.pdbx_seq_one_letter_code
_entity_poly.pdbx_strand_id
1 'polypeptide(L)'
;MVEMSVAGIALDASSRTPIVLLKDPSGRRQIPIWIDQAQAHNIMAGLQGASPPRPLSHDLMAALLVAGGLELDRVIVHAIEDSTFHAVLKLRAEGDDGEQNPDDDIEIIEVDARPSDAIALAVRTGSGIWMLEEVVAEASIAVDAEADAEDQNAFSRFVDDLSPAALVRHLRGRRDPNSKSQDPEPPESDNSGDE
;
A
#
# COMPACT_ATOMS: atom_id res chain seq x y z
N MET A 1 -19.07 15.68 1.68
CA MET A 1 -17.98 14.75 1.29
C MET A 1 -17.05 15.46 0.33
N VAL A 2 -15.75 15.21 0.45
CA VAL A 2 -14.71 15.75 -0.43
C VAL A 2 -14.12 14.61 -1.23
N GLU A 3 -14.01 14.76 -2.53
CA GLU A 3 -13.26 13.81 -3.37
C GLU A 3 -11.77 13.98 -3.10
N MET A 4 -11.07 12.87 -2.97
CA MET A 4 -9.65 12.84 -2.67
C MET A 4 -8.89 12.10 -3.76
N SER A 5 -7.68 12.50 -4.02
CA SER A 5 -6.75 11.77 -4.89
C SER A 5 -5.49 11.40 -4.14
N VAL A 6 -4.85 10.29 -4.53
CA VAL A 6 -3.56 9.90 -3.95
C VAL A 6 -2.48 10.83 -4.50
N ALA A 7 -1.92 11.69 -3.65
CA ALA A 7 -0.80 12.57 -4.01
C ALA A 7 0.51 11.79 -4.15
N GLY A 8 0.69 10.77 -3.30
CA GLY A 8 1.87 9.92 -3.30
C GLY A 8 2.02 9.17 -1.99
N ILE A 9 3.18 8.56 -1.83
CA ILE A 9 3.59 7.94 -0.57
C ILE A 9 4.90 8.60 -0.13
N ALA A 10 4.93 9.03 1.13
CA ALA A 10 6.09 9.63 1.79
C ALA A 10 6.60 8.73 2.91
N LEU A 11 7.74 9.08 3.50
CA LEU A 11 8.25 8.45 4.71
C LEU A 11 8.22 9.48 5.85
N ASP A 12 7.64 9.09 6.98
CA ASP A 12 7.78 9.87 8.20
C ASP A 12 9.26 10.04 8.57
N ALA A 13 9.67 11.29 8.75
CA ALA A 13 11.08 11.63 8.91
C ALA A 13 11.71 11.01 10.17
N SER A 14 10.91 10.80 11.22
CA SER A 14 11.36 10.28 12.52
C SER A 14 11.26 8.77 12.63
N SER A 15 10.10 8.21 12.29
CA SER A 15 9.81 6.77 12.44
C SER A 15 10.19 5.94 11.22
N ARG A 16 10.41 6.58 10.06
CA ARG A 16 10.60 5.91 8.75
C ARG A 16 9.41 5.03 8.35
N THR A 17 8.24 5.31 8.93
CA THR A 17 6.99 4.63 8.59
C THR A 17 6.40 5.24 7.31
N PRO A 18 5.93 4.45 6.34
CA PRO A 18 5.28 4.98 5.16
C PRO A 18 3.97 5.71 5.50
N ILE A 19 3.70 6.77 4.74
CA ILE A 19 2.48 7.59 4.84
C ILE A 19 1.89 7.69 3.45
N VAL A 20 0.63 7.30 3.26
CA VAL A 20 -0.09 7.67 2.05
C VAL A 20 -0.67 9.07 2.23
N LEU A 21 -0.42 9.93 1.26
CA LEU A 21 -0.91 11.31 1.23
C LEU A 21 -2.11 11.39 0.29
N LEU A 22 -3.28 11.72 0.85
CA LEU A 22 -4.46 12.06 0.07
C LEU A 22 -4.56 13.58 -0.04
N LYS A 23 -4.92 14.10 -1.19
CA LYS A 23 -5.12 15.54 -1.41
C LYS A 23 -6.50 15.83 -1.97
N ASP A 24 -7.04 16.99 -1.59
CA ASP A 24 -8.28 17.51 -2.11
C ASP A 24 -8.10 18.09 -3.54
N PRO A 25 -9.19 18.33 -4.29
CA PRO A 25 -9.10 18.89 -5.63
C PRO A 25 -8.44 20.27 -5.71
N SER A 26 -8.48 21.04 -4.61
CA SER A 26 -7.81 22.35 -4.54
C SER A 26 -6.30 22.24 -4.39
N GLY A 27 -5.79 21.07 -3.99
CA GLY A 27 -4.39 20.82 -3.70
C GLY A 27 -3.84 21.54 -2.48
N ARG A 28 -4.71 22.17 -1.66
CA ARG A 28 -4.29 22.96 -0.48
C ARG A 28 -4.36 22.20 0.83
N ARG A 29 -5.08 21.09 0.85
CA ARG A 29 -5.24 20.23 2.03
C ARG A 29 -4.76 18.83 1.69
N GLN A 30 -3.93 18.28 2.54
CA GLN A 30 -3.51 16.88 2.47
C GLN A 30 -3.87 16.16 3.75
N ILE A 31 -4.17 14.90 3.62
CA ILE A 31 -4.44 14.01 4.75
C ILE A 31 -3.39 12.91 4.76
N PRO A 32 -2.51 12.88 5.76
CA PRO A 32 -1.54 11.81 5.95
C PRO A 32 -2.21 10.62 6.64
N ILE A 33 -2.05 9.43 6.09
CA ILE A 33 -2.49 8.18 6.70
C ILE A 33 -1.28 7.27 6.83
N TRP A 34 -0.87 6.95 8.07
CA TRP A 34 0.25 6.06 8.35
C TRP A 34 -0.12 4.63 7.99
N ILE A 35 0.76 3.96 7.27
CA ILE A 35 0.56 2.62 6.73
C ILE A 35 1.82 1.78 6.92
N ASP A 36 1.73 0.47 6.74
CA ASP A 36 2.91 -0.39 6.73
C ASP A 36 3.54 -0.52 5.33
N GLN A 37 4.72 -1.14 5.26
CA GLN A 37 5.46 -1.31 4.01
C GLN A 37 4.71 -2.15 2.97
N ALA A 38 3.98 -3.19 3.41
CA ALA A 38 3.22 -4.04 2.50
C ALA A 38 2.03 -3.28 1.91
N GLN A 39 1.36 -2.47 2.72
CA GLN A 39 0.27 -1.58 2.29
C GLN A 39 0.78 -0.54 1.31
N ALA A 40 1.91 0.11 1.62
CA ALA A 40 2.55 1.08 0.73
C ALA A 40 2.90 0.44 -0.63
N HIS A 41 3.50 -0.76 -0.62
CA HIS A 41 3.82 -1.51 -1.84
C HIS A 41 2.57 -1.80 -2.67
N ASN A 42 1.48 -2.24 -2.04
CA ASN A 42 0.23 -2.54 -2.74
C ASN A 42 -0.39 -1.29 -3.39
N ILE A 43 -0.40 -0.15 -2.69
CA ILE A 43 -0.89 1.11 -3.25
C ILE A 43 -0.01 1.55 -4.43
N MET A 44 1.32 1.55 -4.25
CA MET A 44 2.27 1.94 -5.30
C MET A 44 2.14 1.08 -6.56
N ALA A 45 2.03 -0.24 -6.40
CA ALA A 45 1.83 -1.16 -7.53
C ALA A 45 0.56 -0.81 -8.32
N GLY A 46 -0.53 -0.44 -7.63
CA GLY A 46 -1.76 0.03 -8.28
C GLY A 46 -1.57 1.35 -9.01
N LEU A 47 -0.95 2.35 -8.37
CA LEU A 47 -0.70 3.67 -8.97
C LEU A 47 0.20 3.60 -10.21
N GLN A 48 1.16 2.71 -10.22
CA GLN A 48 2.09 2.52 -11.34
C GLN A 48 1.51 1.65 -12.46
N GLY A 49 0.32 1.07 -12.29
CA GLY A 49 -0.24 0.10 -13.23
C GLY A 49 0.65 -1.13 -13.41
N ALA A 50 1.39 -1.51 -12.36
CA ALA A 50 2.31 -2.62 -12.43
C ALA A 50 1.59 -3.94 -12.67
N SER A 51 2.07 -4.72 -13.62
CA SER A 51 1.57 -6.07 -13.92
C SER A 51 2.59 -7.11 -13.44
N PRO A 52 2.53 -7.51 -12.16
CA PRO A 52 3.43 -8.54 -11.65
C PRO A 52 3.15 -9.89 -12.32
N PRO A 53 4.12 -10.84 -12.33
CA PRO A 53 3.92 -12.16 -12.92
C PRO A 53 2.77 -12.96 -12.31
N ARG A 54 2.39 -12.64 -11.08
CA ARG A 54 1.23 -13.20 -10.37
C ARG A 54 0.45 -12.07 -9.72
N PRO A 55 -0.90 -12.17 -9.67
CA PRO A 55 -1.74 -11.16 -9.05
C PRO A 55 -1.36 -10.92 -7.58
N LEU A 56 -1.31 -9.67 -7.16
CA LEU A 56 -1.26 -9.28 -5.77
C LEU A 56 -2.66 -9.45 -5.12
N SER A 57 -2.74 -9.33 -3.79
CA SER A 57 -4.01 -9.53 -3.07
C SER A 57 -5.12 -8.60 -3.57
N HIS A 58 -4.81 -7.34 -3.83
CA HIS A 58 -5.81 -6.37 -4.31
C HIS A 58 -6.16 -6.57 -5.79
N ASP A 59 -5.26 -7.13 -6.61
CA ASP A 59 -5.59 -7.53 -7.98
C ASP A 59 -6.58 -8.71 -7.95
N LEU A 60 -6.38 -9.65 -7.01
CA LEU A 60 -7.31 -10.76 -6.79
C LEU A 60 -8.66 -10.24 -6.28
N MET A 61 -8.68 -9.28 -5.33
CA MET A 61 -9.94 -8.69 -4.84
C MET A 61 -10.73 -8.04 -5.98
N ALA A 62 -10.06 -7.23 -6.82
CA ALA A 62 -10.72 -6.63 -8.00
C ALA A 62 -11.29 -7.70 -8.95
N ALA A 63 -10.52 -8.76 -9.22
CA ALA A 63 -11.00 -9.87 -10.06
C ALA A 63 -12.17 -10.62 -9.44
N LEU A 64 -12.21 -10.78 -8.10
CA LEU A 64 -13.31 -11.41 -7.39
C LEU A 64 -14.59 -10.56 -7.43
N LEU A 65 -14.48 -9.23 -7.35
CA LEU A 65 -15.64 -8.35 -7.54
C LEU A 65 -16.26 -8.55 -8.90
N VAL A 66 -15.47 -8.46 -9.97
CA VAL A 66 -15.93 -8.69 -11.36
C VAL A 66 -16.51 -10.09 -11.52
N ALA A 67 -15.85 -11.13 -11.01
CA ALA A 67 -16.36 -12.50 -11.08
C ALA A 67 -17.68 -12.70 -10.31
N GLY A 68 -17.90 -11.87 -9.30
CA GLY A 68 -19.15 -11.82 -8.52
C GLY A 68 -20.24 -10.94 -9.14
N GLY A 69 -19.99 -10.31 -10.30
CA GLY A 69 -20.92 -9.35 -10.91
C GLY A 69 -21.06 -8.06 -10.11
N LEU A 70 -20.00 -7.68 -9.38
CA LEU A 70 -19.95 -6.47 -8.56
C LEU A 70 -18.86 -5.54 -9.08
N GLU A 71 -19.08 -4.25 -8.87
CA GLU A 71 -18.05 -3.22 -9.06
C GLU A 71 -17.92 -2.34 -7.82
N LEU A 72 -16.72 -1.79 -7.64
CA LEU A 72 -16.48 -0.80 -6.61
C LEU A 72 -16.94 0.56 -7.13
N ASP A 73 -18.06 1.06 -6.61
CA ASP A 73 -18.58 2.38 -6.95
C ASP A 73 -17.64 3.47 -6.39
N ARG A 74 -17.38 3.43 -5.10
CA ARG A 74 -16.47 4.39 -4.42
C ARG A 74 -15.96 3.86 -3.09
N VAL A 75 -14.93 4.51 -2.59
CA VAL A 75 -14.43 4.36 -1.21
C VAL A 75 -14.79 5.61 -0.43
N ILE A 76 -15.20 5.44 0.83
CA ILE A 76 -15.47 6.57 1.73
C ILE A 76 -14.66 6.37 3.02
N VAL A 77 -13.75 7.30 3.33
CA VAL A 77 -13.14 7.41 4.66
C VAL A 77 -14.08 8.26 5.52
N HIS A 78 -14.72 7.62 6.50
CA HIS A 78 -15.88 8.21 7.17
C HIS A 78 -15.67 8.58 8.63
N ALA A 79 -14.61 8.08 9.28
CA ALA A 79 -14.36 8.37 10.68
C ALA A 79 -12.87 8.31 11.04
N ILE A 80 -12.55 8.95 12.15
CA ILE A 80 -11.31 8.75 12.91
C ILE A 80 -11.73 8.38 14.33
N GLU A 81 -11.37 7.18 14.77
CA GLU A 81 -11.65 6.69 16.11
C GLU A 81 -10.34 6.21 16.74
N ASP A 82 -10.02 6.67 17.92
CA ASP A 82 -8.77 6.34 18.63
C ASP A 82 -7.53 6.51 17.74
N SER A 83 -7.46 7.62 17.00
CA SER A 83 -6.39 7.93 16.02
C SER A 83 -6.30 6.92 14.85
N THR A 84 -7.36 6.17 14.61
CA THR A 84 -7.45 5.19 13.52
C THR A 84 -8.51 5.64 12.52
N PHE A 85 -8.12 5.73 11.25
CA PHE A 85 -9.05 6.02 10.16
C PHE A 85 -9.88 4.79 9.83
N HIS A 86 -11.18 4.99 9.59
CA HIS A 86 -12.13 3.99 9.17
C HIS A 86 -12.65 4.28 7.76
N ALA A 87 -12.77 3.24 6.95
CA ALA A 87 -13.26 3.35 5.59
C ALA A 87 -14.31 2.29 5.28
N VAL A 88 -15.13 2.58 4.28
CA VAL A 88 -16.13 1.66 3.75
C VAL A 88 -16.01 1.61 2.23
N LEU A 89 -16.11 0.40 1.67
CA LEU A 89 -16.29 0.17 0.25
C LEU A 89 -17.79 0.25 -0.07
N LYS A 90 -18.16 1.01 -1.08
CA LYS A 90 -19.49 1.03 -1.66
C LYS A 90 -19.46 0.21 -2.94
N LEU A 91 -20.14 -0.94 -2.91
CA LEU A 91 -20.23 -1.85 -4.06
C LEU A 91 -21.62 -1.79 -4.64
N ARG A 92 -21.73 -1.97 -5.96
CA ARG A 92 -23.01 -2.10 -6.69
C ARG A 92 -22.92 -3.26 -7.69
N ALA A 93 -24.06 -3.69 -8.21
CA ALA A 93 -24.09 -4.68 -9.30
C ALA A 93 -23.41 -4.09 -10.56
N GLU A 94 -22.66 -4.91 -11.27
CA GLU A 94 -21.98 -4.51 -12.50
C GLU A 94 -23.01 -4.06 -13.56
N GLY A 95 -22.81 -2.87 -14.12
CA GLY A 95 -23.72 -2.30 -15.14
C GLY A 95 -24.98 -1.65 -14.57
N ASP A 96 -25.15 -1.58 -13.27
CA ASP A 96 -26.24 -0.84 -12.64
C ASP A 96 -25.83 0.65 -12.43
N ASP A 97 -26.03 1.44 -13.48
CA ASP A 97 -25.75 2.89 -13.50
C ASP A 97 -26.97 3.73 -13.11
N GLY A 98 -28.09 3.09 -12.76
CA GLY A 98 -29.34 3.77 -12.41
C GLY A 98 -30.06 4.42 -13.60
N GLU A 99 -29.53 4.29 -14.84
CA GLU A 99 -30.14 4.88 -16.01
C GLU A 99 -31.33 4.05 -16.53
N GLN A 100 -31.39 2.76 -16.20
CA GLN A 100 -32.39 1.84 -16.78
C GLN A 100 -33.78 1.96 -16.13
N ASN A 101 -33.85 2.36 -14.85
CA ASN A 101 -35.10 2.62 -14.14
C ASN A 101 -34.86 3.71 -13.09
N PRO A 102 -35.30 4.96 -13.31
CA PRO A 102 -35.12 6.05 -12.35
C PRO A 102 -35.85 5.85 -11.01
N ASP A 103 -36.76 4.89 -10.94
CA ASP A 103 -37.53 4.56 -9.75
C ASP A 103 -36.96 3.36 -8.96
N ASP A 104 -35.95 2.66 -9.48
CA ASP A 104 -35.28 1.58 -8.77
C ASP A 104 -34.10 2.15 -7.97
N ASP A 105 -34.15 2.02 -6.64
CA ASP A 105 -33.01 2.35 -5.78
C ASP A 105 -31.84 1.40 -6.10
N ILE A 106 -30.70 1.96 -6.51
CA ILE A 106 -29.45 1.20 -6.69
C ILE A 106 -29.09 0.54 -5.35
N GLU A 107 -29.05 -0.78 -5.34
CA GLU A 107 -28.64 -1.53 -4.15
C GLU A 107 -27.14 -1.35 -3.92
N ILE A 108 -26.78 -0.59 -2.88
CA ILE A 108 -25.40 -0.38 -2.46
C ILE A 108 -25.06 -1.33 -1.31
N ILE A 109 -24.08 -2.19 -1.54
CA ILE A 109 -23.51 -3.06 -0.51
C ILE A 109 -22.35 -2.33 0.15
N GLU A 110 -22.39 -2.27 1.48
CA GLU A 110 -21.34 -1.63 2.26
C GLU A 110 -20.43 -2.68 2.89
N VAL A 111 -19.11 -2.52 2.71
CA VAL A 111 -18.10 -3.42 3.29
C VAL A 111 -17.10 -2.58 4.07
N ASP A 112 -16.97 -2.87 5.37
CA ASP A 112 -15.94 -2.25 6.22
C ASP A 112 -14.54 -2.60 5.73
N ALA A 113 -13.64 -1.61 5.73
CA ALA A 113 -12.28 -1.78 5.24
C ALA A 113 -11.30 -0.84 5.93
N ARG A 114 -10.04 -1.29 6.02
CA ARG A 114 -8.97 -0.37 6.37
C ARG A 114 -8.76 0.62 5.22
N PRO A 115 -8.48 1.91 5.50
CA PRO A 115 -8.24 2.91 4.45
C PRO A 115 -7.18 2.51 3.44
N SER A 116 -6.08 1.88 3.89
CA SER A 116 -5.00 1.39 3.01
C SER A 116 -5.46 0.34 2.00
N ASP A 117 -6.32 -0.60 2.43
CA ASP A 117 -6.85 -1.64 1.54
C ASP A 117 -7.89 -1.06 0.57
N ALA A 118 -8.74 -0.18 1.09
CA ALA A 118 -9.74 0.54 0.29
C ALA A 118 -9.07 1.39 -0.81
N ILE A 119 -8.03 2.17 -0.46
CA ILE A 119 -7.25 2.96 -1.41
C ILE A 119 -6.55 2.06 -2.43
N ALA A 120 -5.91 0.97 -1.98
CA ALA A 120 -5.21 0.03 -2.86
C ALA A 120 -6.16 -0.65 -3.87
N LEU A 121 -7.42 -0.86 -3.48
CA LEU A 121 -8.44 -1.38 -4.37
C LEU A 121 -8.96 -0.29 -5.32
N ALA A 122 -9.26 0.91 -4.81
CA ALA A 122 -9.75 2.04 -5.61
C ALA A 122 -8.79 2.42 -6.75
N VAL A 123 -7.48 2.48 -6.49
CA VAL A 123 -6.49 2.80 -7.54
C VAL A 123 -6.39 1.73 -8.63
N ARG A 124 -6.85 0.49 -8.37
CA ARG A 124 -6.88 -0.59 -9.36
C ARG A 124 -8.15 -0.61 -10.19
N THR A 125 -9.27 -0.28 -9.57
CA THR A 125 -10.59 -0.25 -10.22
C THR A 125 -10.88 1.08 -10.90
N GLY A 126 -10.09 2.12 -10.59
CA GLY A 126 -10.35 3.49 -11.06
C GLY A 126 -11.49 4.17 -10.33
N SER A 127 -11.91 3.64 -9.18
CA SER A 127 -13.04 4.16 -8.41
C SER A 127 -12.65 5.39 -7.59
N GLY A 128 -13.60 6.27 -7.33
CA GLY A 128 -13.39 7.49 -6.56
C GLY A 128 -13.08 7.21 -5.08
N ILE A 129 -12.20 8.04 -4.51
CA ILE A 129 -11.90 8.04 -3.07
C ILE A 129 -12.53 9.30 -2.49
N TRP A 130 -13.37 9.13 -1.49
CA TRP A 130 -14.10 10.20 -0.84
C TRP A 130 -13.79 10.24 0.65
N MET A 131 -13.89 11.41 1.24
CA MET A 131 -13.72 11.59 2.68
C MET A 131 -14.83 12.50 3.21
N LEU A 132 -15.33 12.21 4.42
CA LEU A 132 -16.27 13.11 5.08
C LEU A 132 -15.57 14.42 5.44
N GLU A 133 -16.29 15.54 5.32
CA GLU A 133 -15.72 16.86 5.62
C GLU A 133 -15.22 16.97 7.06
N GLU A 134 -15.86 16.27 7.99
CA GLU A 134 -15.47 16.18 9.40
C GLU A 134 -14.07 15.56 9.54
N VAL A 135 -13.80 14.47 8.82
CA VAL A 135 -12.49 13.81 8.79
C VAL A 135 -11.43 14.70 8.16
N VAL A 136 -11.79 15.39 7.06
CA VAL A 136 -10.89 16.35 6.42
C VAL A 136 -10.55 17.51 7.36
N ALA A 137 -11.55 18.04 8.07
CA ALA A 137 -11.35 19.15 9.01
C ALA A 137 -10.45 18.76 10.19
N GLU A 138 -10.55 17.51 10.66
CA GLU A 138 -9.76 16.99 11.78
C GLU A 138 -8.31 16.66 11.39
N ALA A 139 -8.11 16.02 10.23
CA ALA A 139 -6.83 15.38 9.87
C ALA A 139 -6.01 16.13 8.82
N SER A 140 -6.57 17.21 8.22
CA SER A 140 -5.84 17.88 7.13
C SER A 140 -4.66 18.70 7.62
N ILE A 141 -3.58 18.63 6.85
CA ILE A 141 -2.41 19.51 6.96
C ILE A 141 -2.35 20.43 5.74
N ALA A 142 -1.72 21.59 5.94
CA ALA A 142 -1.44 22.50 4.81
C ALA A 142 -0.35 21.90 3.92
N VAL A 143 -0.51 22.05 2.62
CA VAL A 143 0.47 21.55 1.64
C VAL A 143 1.73 22.41 1.66
N ASP A 144 2.89 21.78 1.82
CA ASP A 144 4.19 22.34 1.51
C ASP A 144 4.76 21.63 0.27
N ALA A 145 4.60 22.25 -0.88
CA ALA A 145 4.92 21.63 -2.17
C ALA A 145 6.42 21.31 -2.36
N GLU A 146 7.32 21.97 -1.65
CA GLU A 146 8.76 21.71 -1.72
C GLU A 146 9.13 20.48 -0.88
N ALA A 147 8.62 20.40 0.36
CA ALA A 147 8.84 19.25 1.24
C ALA A 147 8.21 17.98 0.67
N ASP A 148 7.01 18.06 0.10
CA ASP A 148 6.32 16.92 -0.53
C ASP A 148 7.12 16.29 -1.68
N ALA A 149 7.79 17.12 -2.49
CA ALA A 149 8.59 16.62 -3.62
C ALA A 149 9.87 15.89 -3.12
N GLU A 150 10.48 16.34 -2.03
CA GLU A 150 11.63 15.69 -1.43
C GLU A 150 11.27 14.35 -0.82
N ASP A 151 10.13 14.26 -0.13
CA ASP A 151 9.62 13.04 0.50
C ASP A 151 9.23 11.96 -0.52
N GLN A 152 8.60 12.34 -1.64
CA GLN A 152 8.29 11.42 -2.74
C GLN A 152 9.58 10.83 -3.35
N ASN A 153 10.61 11.64 -3.53
CA ASN A 153 11.90 11.17 -4.05
C ASN A 153 12.60 10.23 -3.05
N ALA A 154 12.54 10.53 -1.75
CA ALA A 154 13.10 9.67 -0.70
C ALA A 154 12.39 8.31 -0.65
N PHE A 155 11.06 8.31 -0.78
CA PHE A 155 10.27 7.08 -0.82
C PHE A 155 10.55 6.23 -2.07
N SER A 156 10.64 6.86 -3.25
CA SER A 156 10.96 6.13 -4.48
C SER A 156 12.30 5.39 -4.37
N ARG A 157 13.33 6.04 -3.83
CA ARG A 157 14.63 5.40 -3.56
C ARG A 157 14.52 4.24 -2.56
N PHE A 158 13.71 4.42 -1.51
CA PHE A 158 13.47 3.38 -0.52
C PHE A 158 12.78 2.14 -1.12
N VAL A 159 11.82 2.33 -2.02
CA VAL A 159 11.13 1.22 -2.72
C VAL A 159 12.09 0.51 -3.68
N ASP A 160 12.94 1.24 -4.39
CA ASP A 160 13.97 0.65 -5.27
C ASP A 160 14.97 -0.20 -4.49
N ASP A 161 15.31 0.21 -3.26
CA ASP A 161 16.16 -0.57 -2.34
C ASP A 161 15.46 -1.83 -1.79
N LEU A 162 14.12 -1.87 -1.77
CA LEU A 162 13.31 -3.02 -1.37
C LEU A 162 13.05 -4.03 -2.49
N SER A 163 13.71 -3.88 -3.65
CA SER A 163 13.58 -4.85 -4.73
C SER A 163 13.89 -6.28 -4.24
N PRO A 164 13.28 -7.34 -4.83
CA PRO A 164 13.53 -8.73 -4.42
C PRO A 164 15.02 -9.09 -4.37
N ALA A 165 15.84 -8.46 -5.23
CA ALA A 165 17.29 -8.63 -5.23
C ALA A 165 17.98 -7.96 -4.03
N ALA A 166 17.45 -6.85 -3.52
CA ALA A 166 17.96 -6.17 -2.33
C ALA A 166 17.57 -6.92 -1.05
N LEU A 167 16.35 -7.46 -0.99
CA LEU A 167 15.89 -8.30 0.12
C LEU A 167 16.75 -9.55 0.26
N VAL A 168 17.07 -10.22 -0.85
CA VAL A 168 17.96 -11.39 -0.87
C VAL A 168 19.38 -11.01 -0.42
N ARG A 169 19.88 -9.83 -0.78
CA ARG A 169 21.18 -9.32 -0.32
C ARG A 169 21.19 -9.05 1.18
N HIS A 170 20.12 -8.46 1.72
CA HIS A 170 20.00 -8.18 3.16
C HIS A 170 19.91 -9.46 4.01
N LEU A 171 19.19 -10.46 3.52
CA LEU A 171 19.10 -11.78 4.18
C LEU A 171 20.40 -12.56 4.12
N ARG A 172 21.20 -12.42 3.06
CA ARG A 172 22.54 -13.02 2.95
C ARG A 172 23.59 -12.31 3.80
N GLY A 173 23.46 -11.00 4.04
CA GLY A 173 24.38 -10.20 4.87
C GLY A 173 24.21 -10.42 6.39
N ARG A 174 23.13 -11.08 6.82
CA ARG A 174 22.88 -11.45 8.23
C ARG A 174 23.39 -12.85 8.62
N ARG A 175 24.16 -13.53 7.78
CA ARG A 175 24.91 -14.70 8.23
C ARG A 175 26.06 -14.21 9.12
N ASP A 176 26.02 -14.61 10.36
CA ASP A 176 26.94 -14.29 11.44
C ASP A 176 28.41 -14.30 10.97
N PRO A 177 29.21 -13.26 11.31
CA PRO A 177 30.64 -13.27 11.07
C PRO A 177 31.40 -14.21 12.01
N ASN A 178 30.74 -15.02 12.82
CA ASN A 178 31.39 -15.82 13.87
C ASN A 178 31.28 -17.35 13.70
N SER A 179 30.93 -17.85 12.51
CA SER A 179 31.16 -19.27 12.20
C SER A 179 32.57 -19.43 11.61
N LYS A 180 33.59 -19.39 12.48
CA LYS A 180 34.88 -19.94 12.15
C LYS A 180 34.68 -21.42 11.88
N SER A 181 34.79 -21.79 10.60
CA SER A 181 35.00 -23.16 10.17
C SER A 181 36.21 -23.74 10.92
N GLN A 182 35.97 -24.72 11.76
CA GLN A 182 37.00 -25.68 12.14
C GLN A 182 37.32 -26.48 10.90
N ASP A 183 38.45 -26.17 10.28
CA ASP A 183 39.05 -27.06 9.31
C ASP A 183 39.50 -28.36 10.04
N PRO A 184 39.17 -29.55 9.54
CA PRO A 184 39.70 -30.77 10.07
C PRO A 184 41.20 -30.86 9.77
N GLU A 185 42.00 -31.08 10.83
CA GLU A 185 43.43 -31.38 10.70
C GLU A 185 43.66 -32.57 9.76
N PRO A 186 44.71 -32.54 8.89
CA PRO A 186 45.06 -33.69 8.09
C PRO A 186 45.65 -34.79 8.98
N PRO A 187 45.44 -36.09 8.65
CA PRO A 187 45.96 -37.19 9.44
C PRO A 187 47.48 -37.22 9.40
N GLU A 188 48.10 -37.35 10.58
CA GLU A 188 49.54 -37.58 10.73
C GLU A 188 49.97 -38.82 9.95
N SER A 189 50.96 -38.65 9.13
CA SER A 189 51.62 -39.76 8.46
C SER A 189 52.51 -40.52 9.44
N ASP A 190 52.08 -41.73 9.80
CA ASP A 190 52.84 -42.72 10.55
C ASP A 190 54.01 -43.16 9.68
N ASN A 191 55.22 -42.72 10.04
CA ASN A 191 56.47 -43.14 9.43
C ASN A 191 57.18 -44.00 10.44
N SER A 192 56.80 -45.27 10.54
CA SER A 192 57.64 -46.32 11.16
C SER A 192 58.57 -46.92 10.12
N GLY A 193 59.80 -46.42 10.07
CA GLY A 193 60.86 -47.01 9.38
C GLY A 193 61.31 -48.32 10.05
N ASP A 194 61.51 -49.21 9.20
CA ASP A 194 62.01 -50.57 9.48
C ASP A 194 63.53 -50.63 9.29
N GLU A 195 64.09 -51.32 10.23
CA GLU A 195 65.34 -52.05 10.01
C GLU A 195 65.02 -53.52 10.00
#